data_21b624e02bea8ba9eff9e130fd0fef2d
#
_entry.id   21b624e02bea8ba9eff9e130fd0fef2d
#
_cell.length_a   1.000
_cell.length_b   1.000
_cell.length_c   1.000
_cell.angle_alpha   90.00
_cell.angle_beta   90.00
_cell.angle_gamma   90.00
#
_symmetry.space_group_name_H-M   'P 1'
#
loop_
_entity.id
_entity.type
_entity.pdbx_description
1 polymer ?
#
loop_
_entity_poly.entity_id
_entity_poly.type
_entity_poly.pdbx_seq_one_letter_code
_entity_poly.pdbx_strand_id
1 'polypeptide(L)'
;MRVRRSLPWLSLIALGLAVAPVRSAADEEDDAAEVRYRVRTDAALERMTVEVCFAGAPPRSLGPGIDRAGPALLDARKGAQALTVRRGRIDTSGLSDGDCLTYRVDLDQARRASRFSNRQGVDFVGSQGAWLWRSRRRPPEHATIRFDLPDGLRVAAPWPREGDGYRLNRSAFRRPAFVAFGRFEPIRVSSHGVDAELVRLGDGWDFTAEDTTAWLRTAIEGVSTVQGRFPVSNLLIVFAPGDGSGVGFGMVRRGGGCSVGFIVGRHSSADALRESWVTWHELSHLQLPPMVQEDAWLYEGLATYYQEVLQARMGVQSPEQAWAALRDGFRRGARGRERDALAVEAENMHRTYAYQRVYWAGTAFALEADVALRQRGSSLDEALRRGARTWRGGPGVWRSERLTALLDRSFDAPVLGPLRDTYARRVAFPPTAELLERLGVGRGGRLRAAPLESVRDAIMSR
;
A
#
# COMPACT_ATOMS: atom_id res chain seq x y z
N MET A 1 -50.61 -26.17 67.08
CA MET A 1 -51.26 -25.06 67.88
C MET A 1 -51.04 -23.75 67.10
N ARG A 2 -52.11 -23.11 66.70
CA ARG A 2 -52.16 -21.87 65.87
C ARG A 2 -51.74 -20.68 66.73
N VAL A 3 -51.00 -19.72 66.13
CA VAL A 3 -51.28 -18.27 66.39
C VAL A 3 -50.90 -17.48 65.14
N ARG A 4 -51.87 -16.86 64.50
CA ARG A 4 -51.75 -15.79 63.50
C ARG A 4 -51.32 -14.49 64.20
N ARG A 5 -50.46 -13.69 63.61
CA ARG A 5 -50.38 -12.23 63.84
C ARG A 5 -50.28 -11.47 62.51
N SER A 6 -51.17 -10.52 62.41
CA SER A 6 -51.51 -9.59 61.39
C SER A 6 -50.44 -8.51 61.18
N LEU A 7 -50.17 -8.17 59.89
CA LEU A 7 -49.36 -7.01 59.46
C LEU A 7 -50.24 -5.76 59.33
N PRO A 8 -49.69 -4.58 59.63
CA PRO A 8 -50.29 -3.33 59.18
C PRO A 8 -49.65 -2.81 57.88
N TRP A 9 -50.45 -2.22 57.03
CA TRP A 9 -50.16 -1.58 55.79
C TRP A 9 -49.31 -0.30 56.01
N LEU A 10 -48.17 -0.18 55.35
CA LEU A 10 -47.42 1.07 55.14
C LEU A 10 -47.43 1.48 53.71
N SER A 11 -47.99 2.65 53.47
CA SER A 11 -48.08 3.31 52.16
C SER A 11 -46.70 3.68 51.64
N LEU A 12 -46.33 3.17 50.47
CA LEU A 12 -45.14 3.60 49.74
C LEU A 12 -45.51 4.77 48.81
N ILE A 13 -44.99 5.96 49.16
CA ILE A 13 -44.98 7.14 48.30
C ILE A 13 -43.93 6.88 47.19
N ALA A 14 -44.39 6.71 45.97
CA ALA A 14 -43.52 6.64 44.78
C ALA A 14 -43.01 8.03 44.44
N LEU A 15 -41.75 8.34 44.80
CA LEU A 15 -41.02 9.47 44.21
C LEU A 15 -40.57 9.06 42.81
N GLY A 16 -41.21 9.62 41.81
CA GLY A 16 -40.80 9.52 40.41
C GLY A 16 -39.49 10.30 40.19
N LEU A 17 -38.35 9.61 40.22
CA LEU A 17 -37.10 10.09 39.66
C LEU A 17 -37.21 9.97 38.15
N ALA A 18 -37.38 11.10 37.46
CA ALA A 18 -37.20 11.20 36.01
C ALA A 18 -35.75 10.93 35.71
N VAL A 19 -35.44 9.69 35.30
CA VAL A 19 -34.15 9.33 34.75
C VAL A 19 -34.12 9.94 33.34
N ALA A 20 -33.36 11.03 33.15
CA ALA A 20 -33.02 11.54 31.86
C ALA A 20 -32.30 10.40 31.11
N PRO A 21 -32.62 10.16 29.81
CA PRO A 21 -31.92 9.14 29.07
C PRO A 21 -30.43 9.51 29.01
N VAL A 22 -29.59 8.65 29.58
CA VAL A 22 -28.14 8.67 29.34
C VAL A 22 -27.97 8.38 27.85
N ARG A 23 -27.66 9.43 27.08
CA ARG A 23 -27.24 9.26 25.70
C ARG A 23 -26.05 8.29 25.69
N SER A 24 -26.26 7.14 25.08
CA SER A 24 -25.21 6.17 24.78
C SER A 24 -24.11 6.86 23.98
N ALA A 25 -22.87 6.63 24.34
CA ALA A 25 -21.69 7.10 23.58
C ALA A 25 -21.60 6.50 22.14
N ALA A 26 -22.60 5.73 21.75
CA ALA A 26 -22.77 5.17 20.40
C ALA A 26 -23.63 6.07 19.47
N ASP A 27 -24.31 7.09 19.98
CA ASP A 27 -25.19 7.99 19.19
C ASP A 27 -24.54 9.33 18.81
N GLU A 28 -23.24 9.52 19.08
CA GLU A 28 -22.42 10.46 18.34
C GLU A 28 -21.92 9.76 17.06
N GLU A 29 -22.80 9.44 16.12
CA GLU A 29 -22.45 9.43 14.71
C GLU A 29 -21.97 10.86 14.42
N ASP A 30 -20.64 10.99 14.45
CA ASP A 30 -19.87 12.17 14.14
C ASP A 30 -20.29 12.60 12.74
N ASP A 31 -21.06 13.67 12.63
CA ASP A 31 -21.45 14.33 11.38
C ASP A 31 -20.15 14.87 10.77
N ALA A 32 -19.36 13.94 10.21
CA ALA A 32 -18.08 14.22 9.62
C ALA A 32 -18.32 15.08 8.40
N ALA A 33 -17.97 16.36 8.49
CA ALA A 33 -18.16 17.33 7.43
C ALA A 33 -17.75 16.74 6.09
N GLU A 34 -18.67 16.72 5.13
CA GLU A 34 -18.37 16.38 3.76
C GLU A 34 -17.45 17.45 3.18
N VAL A 35 -16.28 17.05 2.69
CA VAL A 35 -15.28 17.99 2.15
C VAL A 35 -15.18 17.83 0.65
N ARG A 36 -15.31 18.94 -0.07
CA ARG A 36 -15.18 18.99 -1.52
C ARG A 36 -13.94 19.76 -1.91
N TYR A 37 -13.10 19.15 -2.75
CA TYR A 37 -11.90 19.77 -3.31
C TYR A 37 -12.11 20.05 -4.80
N ARG A 38 -11.66 21.22 -5.25
CA ARG A 38 -11.57 21.59 -6.65
C ARG A 38 -10.18 22.08 -6.95
N VAL A 39 -9.48 21.42 -7.88
CA VAL A 39 -8.07 21.64 -8.17
C VAL A 39 -7.94 22.23 -9.56
N ARG A 40 -7.21 23.33 -9.67
CA ARG A 40 -6.83 23.98 -10.92
C ARG A 40 -5.32 24.11 -10.99
N THR A 41 -4.76 24.05 -12.19
CA THR A 41 -3.32 24.28 -12.41
C THR A 41 -3.13 25.29 -13.53
N ASP A 42 -1.92 25.89 -13.59
CA ASP A 42 -1.48 26.55 -14.82
C ASP A 42 -1.05 25.49 -15.87
N ALA A 43 -0.86 25.93 -17.11
CA ALA A 43 -0.49 25.07 -18.23
C ALA A 43 0.94 24.50 -18.12
N ALA A 44 1.81 25.16 -17.34
CA ALA A 44 3.19 24.73 -17.08
C ALA A 44 3.31 23.78 -15.89
N LEU A 45 2.20 23.53 -15.14
CA LEU A 45 2.21 22.78 -13.89
C LEU A 45 3.23 23.30 -12.87
N GLU A 46 3.37 24.61 -12.78
CA GLU A 46 4.21 25.30 -11.79
C GLU A 46 3.41 25.61 -10.52
N ARG A 47 2.15 25.98 -10.69
CA ARG A 47 1.25 26.39 -9.61
C ARG A 47 -0.04 25.59 -9.63
N MET A 48 -0.49 25.27 -8.44
CA MET A 48 -1.78 24.60 -8.22
C MET A 48 -2.64 25.47 -7.32
N THR A 49 -3.88 25.70 -7.69
CA THR A 49 -4.91 26.34 -6.87
C THR A 49 -5.90 25.28 -6.41
N VAL A 50 -6.12 25.20 -5.12
CA VAL A 50 -7.05 24.24 -4.51
C VAL A 50 -8.12 25.02 -3.75
N GLU A 51 -9.35 24.82 -4.13
CA GLU A 51 -10.53 25.26 -3.41
C GLU A 51 -11.03 24.12 -2.52
N VAL A 52 -11.35 24.42 -1.27
CA VAL A 52 -11.87 23.45 -0.29
C VAL A 52 -13.15 24.01 0.28
N CYS A 53 -14.26 23.30 0.12
CA CYS A 53 -15.58 23.63 0.69
C CYS A 53 -15.98 22.59 1.73
N PHE A 54 -16.60 23.06 2.81
CA PHE A 54 -17.04 22.24 3.93
C PHE A 54 -18.57 22.21 3.98
N ALA A 55 -19.15 21.01 3.99
CA ALA A 55 -20.51 20.80 4.45
C ALA A 55 -20.44 20.21 5.86
N GLY A 56 -20.81 21.00 6.87
CA GLY A 56 -20.58 20.75 8.28
C GLY A 56 -19.45 21.60 8.85
N ALA A 57 -19.14 21.41 10.15
CA ALA A 57 -18.18 22.23 10.87
C ALA A 57 -16.74 22.10 10.34
N PRO A 58 -16.10 23.18 9.84
CA PRO A 58 -14.73 23.13 9.39
C PRO A 58 -13.76 22.78 10.51
N PRO A 59 -12.65 22.07 10.23
CA PRO A 59 -11.59 21.85 11.20
C PRO A 59 -10.89 23.19 11.53
N ARG A 60 -10.31 23.34 12.72
CA ARG A 60 -9.61 24.57 13.12
C ARG A 60 -8.37 24.90 12.30
N SER A 61 -7.78 23.94 11.59
CA SER A 61 -6.65 24.19 10.69
C SER A 61 -6.49 23.11 9.64
N LEU A 62 -6.02 23.52 8.46
CA LEU A 62 -5.55 22.62 7.40
C LEU A 62 -4.03 22.63 7.32
N GLY A 63 -3.44 21.51 6.96
CA GLY A 63 -2.00 21.42 6.73
C GLY A 63 -1.67 20.30 5.75
N PRO A 64 -0.41 20.27 5.26
CA PRO A 64 0.03 19.27 4.31
C PRO A 64 0.06 17.88 4.94
N GLY A 65 -0.03 16.88 4.08
CA GLY A 65 0.14 15.48 4.47
C GLY A 65 1.58 15.08 4.73
N ILE A 66 2.50 15.82 4.16
CA ILE A 66 3.94 15.69 4.31
C ILE A 66 4.45 16.95 4.98
N ASP A 67 5.03 16.84 6.17
CA ASP A 67 5.44 18.05 6.95
C ASP A 67 6.38 18.97 6.19
N ARG A 68 7.28 18.40 5.41
CA ARG A 68 8.24 19.19 4.59
C ARG A 68 7.59 19.97 3.46
N ALA A 69 6.31 19.75 3.16
CA ALA A 69 5.59 20.47 2.10
C ALA A 69 4.99 21.80 2.58
N GLY A 70 5.09 22.14 3.87
CA GLY A 70 4.64 23.43 4.37
C GLY A 70 5.13 24.65 3.58
N PRO A 71 6.42 24.73 3.21
CA PRO A 71 6.97 25.83 2.38
C PRO A 71 6.39 25.94 0.97
N ALA A 72 5.73 24.90 0.45
CA ALA A 72 5.08 24.94 -0.86
C ALA A 72 3.79 25.79 -0.88
N LEU A 73 3.22 26.12 0.29
CA LEU A 73 2.05 26.98 0.39
C LEU A 73 2.42 28.43 0.08
N LEU A 74 1.84 29.00 -0.96
CA LEU A 74 2.05 30.38 -1.37
C LEU A 74 1.16 31.36 -0.61
N ASP A 75 -0.14 31.07 -0.57
CA ASP A 75 -1.14 31.85 0.18
C ASP A 75 -2.43 31.03 0.39
N ALA A 76 -3.33 31.58 1.25
CA ALA A 76 -4.66 31.07 1.49
C ALA A 76 -5.65 32.22 1.73
N ARG A 77 -6.89 32.09 1.22
CA ARG A 77 -7.92 33.12 1.26
C ARG A 77 -9.33 32.53 1.45
N LYS A 78 -10.21 33.31 2.11
CA LYS A 78 -11.67 33.16 2.04
C LYS A 78 -12.23 34.34 1.21
N GLY A 79 -12.61 34.09 -0.04
CA GLY A 79 -12.90 35.18 -0.98
C GLY A 79 -11.70 36.13 -1.15
N ALA A 80 -11.88 37.42 -0.89
CA ALA A 80 -10.83 38.42 -0.91
C ALA A 80 -9.97 38.46 0.37
N GLN A 81 -10.45 37.90 1.48
CA GLN A 81 -9.78 37.96 2.78
C GLN A 81 -8.63 36.95 2.87
N ALA A 82 -7.45 37.42 3.19
CA ALA A 82 -6.29 36.55 3.46
C ALA A 82 -6.49 35.80 4.78
N LEU A 83 -6.19 34.50 4.78
CA LEU A 83 -6.21 33.66 5.99
C LEU A 83 -4.81 33.61 6.61
N THR A 84 -4.78 33.48 7.93
CA THR A 84 -3.52 33.34 8.65
C THR A 84 -2.86 32.00 8.34
N VAL A 85 -1.58 32.05 7.93
CA VAL A 85 -0.76 30.88 7.72
C VAL A 85 0.38 30.85 8.74
N ARG A 86 0.49 29.76 9.49
CA ARG A 86 1.57 29.55 10.46
C ARG A 86 2.25 28.20 10.20
N ARG A 87 3.54 28.20 9.98
CA ARG A 87 4.34 26.97 9.74
C ARG A 87 3.72 26.04 8.66
N GLY A 88 3.28 26.63 7.54
CA GLY A 88 2.66 25.90 6.43
C GLY A 88 1.25 25.34 6.73
N ARG A 89 0.60 25.85 7.79
CA ARG A 89 -0.78 25.49 8.14
C ARG A 89 -1.69 26.70 8.01
N ILE A 90 -2.86 26.49 7.42
CA ILE A 90 -3.90 27.50 7.25
C ILE A 90 -4.78 27.47 8.49
N ASP A 91 -4.97 28.61 9.14
CA ASP A 91 -5.94 28.78 10.23
C ASP A 91 -7.35 28.90 9.62
N THR A 92 -8.22 28.00 10.02
CA THR A 92 -9.60 27.92 9.54
C THR A 92 -10.61 28.12 10.68
N SER A 93 -10.16 28.61 11.85
CA SER A 93 -11.02 28.79 13.02
C SER A 93 -12.13 29.82 12.83
N GLY A 94 -12.00 30.73 11.86
CA GLY A 94 -13.01 31.73 11.47
C GLY A 94 -13.96 31.27 10.34
N LEU A 95 -13.91 30.01 9.96
CA LEU A 95 -14.82 29.45 8.94
C LEU A 95 -16.04 28.79 9.61
N SER A 96 -17.16 28.81 8.89
CA SER A 96 -18.44 28.21 9.27
C SER A 96 -18.85 27.13 8.28
N ASP A 97 -19.91 26.40 8.59
CA ASP A 97 -20.57 25.47 7.68
C ASP A 97 -20.92 26.17 6.34
N GLY A 98 -20.69 25.44 5.24
CA GLY A 98 -20.90 25.96 3.88
C GLY A 98 -19.77 26.84 3.35
N ASP A 99 -18.82 27.26 4.20
CA ASP A 99 -17.71 28.09 3.76
C ASP A 99 -16.72 27.34 2.86
N CYS A 100 -16.17 28.09 1.90
CA CYS A 100 -15.05 27.65 1.07
C CYS A 100 -13.81 28.52 1.33
N LEU A 101 -12.66 27.94 1.20
CA LEU A 101 -11.38 28.64 1.13
C LEU A 101 -10.60 28.23 -0.12
N THR A 102 -9.70 29.06 -0.56
CA THR A 102 -8.78 28.77 -1.66
C THR A 102 -7.36 28.94 -1.19
N TYR A 103 -6.48 27.99 -1.57
CA TYR A 103 -5.03 28.14 -1.34
C TYR A 103 -4.25 27.81 -2.60
N ARG A 104 -3.04 28.37 -2.70
CA ARG A 104 -2.14 28.14 -3.82
C ARG A 104 -0.88 27.42 -3.36
N VAL A 105 -0.40 26.51 -4.21
CA VAL A 105 0.78 25.67 -3.96
C VAL A 105 1.76 25.82 -5.11
N ASP A 106 3.02 26.00 -4.77
CA ASP A 106 4.17 25.85 -5.67
C ASP A 106 4.45 24.35 -5.85
N LEU A 107 4.28 23.84 -7.07
CA LEU A 107 4.43 22.41 -7.36
C LEU A 107 5.89 21.94 -7.33
N ASP A 108 6.85 22.82 -7.62
CA ASP A 108 8.27 22.45 -7.52
C ASP A 108 8.72 22.34 -6.06
N GLN A 109 8.24 23.19 -5.18
CA GLN A 109 8.45 23.06 -3.75
C GLN A 109 7.74 21.81 -3.20
N ALA A 110 6.51 21.55 -3.63
CA ALA A 110 5.76 20.35 -3.26
C ALA A 110 6.49 19.06 -3.70
N ARG A 111 7.09 19.07 -4.90
CA ARG A 111 7.90 17.97 -5.42
C ARG A 111 9.09 17.65 -4.51
N ARG A 112 9.82 18.65 -4.06
CA ARG A 112 10.99 18.47 -3.19
C ARG A 112 10.64 17.87 -1.82
N ALA A 113 9.40 17.96 -1.40
CA ALA A 113 8.94 17.39 -0.15
C ALA A 113 8.73 15.86 -0.19
N SER A 114 8.63 15.26 -1.38
CA SER A 114 8.39 13.83 -1.57
C SER A 114 9.63 13.11 -2.09
N ARG A 115 9.95 11.93 -1.54
CA ARG A 115 11.11 11.13 -1.98
C ARG A 115 10.97 10.59 -3.40
N PHE A 116 9.76 10.18 -3.79
CA PHE A 116 9.45 9.78 -5.15
C PHE A 116 8.58 10.87 -5.77
N SER A 117 9.20 11.74 -6.50
CA SER A 117 8.54 12.74 -7.35
C SER A 117 9.43 12.99 -8.54
N ASN A 118 8.84 13.12 -9.70
CA ASN A 118 9.57 13.29 -10.95
C ASN A 118 8.87 14.35 -11.82
N ARG A 119 9.66 15.03 -12.64
CA ARG A 119 9.17 15.95 -13.66
C ARG A 119 9.90 15.66 -14.97
N GLN A 120 9.15 15.51 -16.05
CA GLN A 120 9.66 15.34 -17.39
C GLN A 120 8.95 16.34 -18.32
N GLY A 121 9.61 17.43 -18.64
CA GLY A 121 8.96 18.55 -19.31
C GLY A 121 7.78 19.06 -18.47
N VAL A 122 6.57 19.01 -19.02
CA VAL A 122 5.35 19.39 -18.33
C VAL A 122 4.81 18.26 -17.43
N ASP A 123 5.15 17.01 -17.71
CA ASP A 123 4.65 15.88 -16.94
C ASP A 123 5.25 15.87 -15.52
N PHE A 124 4.39 15.68 -14.55
CA PHE A 124 4.73 15.71 -13.13
C PHE A 124 4.09 14.56 -12.39
N VAL A 125 4.82 13.89 -11.52
CA VAL A 125 4.29 12.98 -10.51
C VAL A 125 4.75 13.40 -9.13
N GLY A 126 3.84 13.34 -8.17
CA GLY A 126 4.14 13.61 -6.78
C GLY A 126 3.14 12.98 -5.83
N SER A 127 3.45 13.07 -4.54
CA SER A 127 2.51 12.62 -3.51
C SER A 127 1.42 13.67 -3.31
N GLN A 128 0.14 13.22 -3.27
CA GLN A 128 -0.98 14.11 -2.94
C GLN A 128 -0.80 14.78 -1.57
N GLY A 129 -0.09 14.16 -0.64
CA GLY A 129 0.18 14.75 0.67
C GLY A 129 1.02 16.03 0.62
N ALA A 130 1.65 16.34 -0.52
CA ALA A 130 2.45 17.54 -0.69
C ALA A 130 1.64 18.76 -1.15
N TRP A 131 0.43 18.57 -1.68
CA TRP A 131 -0.41 19.66 -2.22
C TRP A 131 -1.87 19.60 -1.75
N LEU A 132 -2.36 18.46 -1.22
CA LEU A 132 -3.71 18.32 -0.68
C LEU A 132 -3.69 18.61 0.83
N TRP A 133 -4.03 19.86 1.22
CA TRP A 133 -4.11 20.28 2.62
C TRP A 133 -5.36 19.72 3.30
N ARG A 134 -5.21 19.25 4.53
CA ARG A 134 -6.27 18.60 5.29
C ARG A 134 -6.11 18.75 6.80
N SER A 135 -7.15 18.44 7.55
CA SER A 135 -7.04 18.27 8.99
C SER A 135 -6.16 17.05 9.32
N ARG A 136 -5.23 17.19 10.27
CA ARG A 136 -4.41 16.08 10.78
C ARG A 136 -5.10 15.31 11.90
N ARG A 137 -5.90 15.99 12.73
CA ARG A 137 -6.57 15.38 13.89
C ARG A 137 -7.85 14.66 13.48
N ARG A 138 -8.63 15.29 12.59
CA ARG A 138 -9.90 14.77 12.08
C ARG A 138 -9.90 14.83 10.55
N PRO A 139 -9.19 13.91 9.88
CA PRO A 139 -9.29 13.83 8.43
C PRO A 139 -10.70 13.40 8.06
N PRO A 140 -11.26 13.91 6.95
CA PRO A 140 -12.59 13.51 6.51
C PRO A 140 -12.67 12.00 6.27
N GLU A 141 -13.80 11.41 6.59
CA GLU A 141 -14.08 10.00 6.24
C GLU A 141 -14.24 9.85 4.73
N HIS A 142 -14.96 10.81 4.13
CA HIS A 142 -15.19 10.89 2.70
C HIS A 142 -14.99 12.33 2.22
N ALA A 143 -14.49 12.46 1.01
CA ALA A 143 -14.43 13.73 0.30
C ALA A 143 -14.50 13.48 -1.21
N THR A 144 -14.89 14.49 -1.97
CA THR A 144 -14.80 14.48 -3.42
C THR A 144 -13.70 15.42 -3.90
N ILE A 145 -13.06 15.08 -5.03
CA ILE A 145 -12.07 15.94 -5.66
C ILE A 145 -12.30 16.00 -7.17
N ARG A 146 -12.34 17.21 -7.72
CA ARG A 146 -12.44 17.49 -9.15
C ARG A 146 -11.22 18.26 -9.62
N PHE A 147 -10.87 18.05 -10.88
CA PHE A 147 -9.71 18.68 -11.51
C PHE A 147 -10.16 19.46 -12.75
N ASP A 148 -10.00 20.79 -12.70
CA ASP A 148 -10.23 21.68 -13.84
C ASP A 148 -8.84 22.03 -14.42
N LEU A 149 -8.38 21.24 -15.37
CA LEU A 149 -7.06 21.36 -15.95
C LEU A 149 -7.13 22.14 -17.28
N PRO A 150 -6.08 22.90 -17.64
CA PRO A 150 -5.94 23.45 -18.98
C PRO A 150 -6.01 22.39 -20.08
N ASP A 151 -6.40 22.81 -21.28
CA ASP A 151 -6.55 21.93 -22.44
C ASP A 151 -5.27 21.11 -22.71
N GLY A 152 -5.48 19.82 -22.96
CA GLY A 152 -4.43 18.85 -23.22
C GLY A 152 -3.71 18.36 -21.96
N LEU A 153 -3.96 18.91 -20.77
CA LEU A 153 -3.48 18.34 -19.52
C LEU A 153 -4.45 17.31 -18.97
N ARG A 154 -3.90 16.28 -18.37
CA ARG A 154 -4.62 15.17 -17.75
C ARG A 154 -4.15 14.95 -16.30
N VAL A 155 -5.00 14.31 -15.51
CA VAL A 155 -4.66 13.78 -14.20
C VAL A 155 -4.86 12.27 -14.19
N ALA A 156 -3.92 11.54 -13.60
CA ALA A 156 -4.06 10.13 -13.26
C ALA A 156 -3.91 9.97 -11.74
N ALA A 157 -4.92 9.35 -11.11
CA ALA A 157 -5.00 9.18 -9.67
C ALA A 157 -5.52 7.78 -9.33
N PRO A 158 -5.09 7.17 -8.21
CA PRO A 158 -5.47 5.80 -7.86
C PRO A 158 -6.85 5.70 -7.19
N TRP A 159 -7.58 6.79 -7.12
CA TRP A 159 -8.87 6.86 -6.41
C TRP A 159 -10.03 6.40 -7.28
N PRO A 160 -11.09 5.83 -6.70
CA PRO A 160 -12.30 5.50 -7.44
C PRO A 160 -12.91 6.75 -8.11
N ARG A 161 -13.32 6.59 -9.35
CA ARG A 161 -14.02 7.65 -10.08
C ARG A 161 -15.43 7.87 -9.53
N GLU A 162 -15.85 9.14 -9.48
CA GLU A 162 -17.18 9.56 -9.07
C GLU A 162 -17.61 10.77 -9.89
N GLY A 163 -18.53 10.56 -10.83
CA GLY A 163 -18.91 11.57 -11.82
C GLY A 163 -17.69 12.02 -12.65
N ASP A 164 -17.48 13.32 -12.69
CA ASP A 164 -16.34 13.98 -13.38
C ASP A 164 -15.08 14.10 -12.50
N GLY A 165 -15.11 13.53 -11.28
CA GLY A 165 -14.03 13.58 -10.31
C GLY A 165 -13.66 12.22 -9.72
N TYR A 166 -13.23 12.27 -8.47
CA TYR A 166 -12.83 11.09 -7.70
C TYR A 166 -13.37 11.18 -6.27
N ARG A 167 -13.64 10.01 -5.69
CA ARG A 167 -13.97 9.86 -4.28
C ARG A 167 -12.72 9.54 -3.46
N LEU A 168 -12.52 10.32 -2.41
CA LEU A 168 -11.45 10.12 -1.44
C LEU A 168 -12.02 9.52 -0.16
N ASN A 169 -11.44 8.45 0.32
CA ASN A 169 -11.73 7.89 1.62
C ASN A 169 -10.68 8.35 2.65
N ARG A 170 -10.91 8.05 3.91
CA ARG A 170 -10.01 8.41 5.03
C ARG A 170 -8.53 8.04 4.79
N SER A 171 -8.27 6.94 4.06
CA SER A 171 -6.90 6.51 3.75
C SER A 171 -6.17 7.50 2.85
N ALA A 172 -6.86 8.20 1.94
CA ALA A 172 -6.28 9.25 1.10
C ALA A 172 -5.70 10.41 1.91
N PHE A 173 -6.21 10.62 3.12
CA PHE A 173 -5.74 11.67 4.02
C PHE A 173 -4.69 11.21 5.04
N ARG A 174 -4.55 9.91 5.24
CA ARG A 174 -3.62 9.33 6.22
C ARG A 174 -2.35 8.77 5.61
N ARG A 175 -2.39 8.40 4.34
CA ARG A 175 -1.28 7.74 3.63
C ARG A 175 -0.98 8.45 2.32
N PRO A 176 0.27 8.39 1.85
CA PRO A 176 0.62 8.92 0.54
C PRO A 176 0.05 8.04 -0.58
N ALA A 177 -0.29 8.69 -1.70
CA ALA A 177 -0.49 8.09 -3.01
C ALA A 177 0.28 8.89 -4.05
N PHE A 178 0.60 8.30 -5.18
CA PHE A 178 1.08 9.04 -6.34
C PHE A 178 -0.10 9.58 -7.13
N VAL A 179 0.04 10.82 -7.59
CA VAL A 179 -0.87 11.45 -8.55
C VAL A 179 0.00 12.06 -9.64
N ALA A 180 -0.32 11.77 -10.88
CA ALA A 180 0.39 12.29 -12.03
C ALA A 180 -0.46 13.34 -12.76
N PHE A 181 0.20 14.38 -13.25
CA PHE A 181 -0.38 15.44 -14.08
C PHE A 181 0.51 15.61 -15.31
N GLY A 182 -0.06 15.82 -16.49
CA GLY A 182 0.73 15.99 -17.69
C GLY A 182 -0.03 15.83 -18.98
N ARG A 183 0.71 15.72 -20.09
CA ARG A 183 0.17 15.50 -21.44
C ARG A 183 0.26 14.05 -21.90
N PHE A 184 0.48 13.13 -20.99
CA PHE A 184 0.60 11.71 -21.27
C PHE A 184 -0.73 11.09 -21.74
N GLU A 185 -0.62 10.01 -22.54
CA GLU A 185 -1.75 9.13 -22.85
C GLU A 185 -1.73 7.92 -21.92
N PRO A 186 -2.79 7.74 -21.08
CA PRO A 186 -2.85 6.62 -20.16
C PRO A 186 -3.12 5.30 -20.87
N ILE A 187 -2.38 4.26 -20.51
CA ILE A 187 -2.63 2.88 -20.89
C ILE A 187 -3.58 2.28 -19.86
N ARG A 188 -4.72 1.72 -20.28
CA ARG A 188 -5.73 1.15 -19.40
C ARG A 188 -5.91 -0.34 -19.65
N VAL A 189 -5.94 -1.11 -18.56
CA VAL A 189 -6.21 -2.54 -18.58
C VAL A 189 -7.19 -2.88 -17.47
N SER A 190 -8.36 -3.42 -17.84
CA SER A 190 -9.35 -3.96 -16.89
C SER A 190 -9.35 -5.47 -17.02
N SER A 191 -8.87 -6.17 -16.01
CA SER A 191 -8.82 -7.65 -15.96
C SER A 191 -8.64 -8.15 -14.53
N HIS A 192 -8.98 -9.41 -14.28
CA HIS A 192 -8.80 -10.06 -12.96
C HIS A 192 -9.36 -9.24 -11.78
N GLY A 193 -10.37 -8.40 -12.02
CA GLY A 193 -11.01 -7.56 -10.99
C GLY A 193 -10.22 -6.32 -10.60
N VAL A 194 -9.30 -5.85 -11.44
CA VAL A 194 -8.62 -4.55 -11.30
C VAL A 194 -8.85 -3.69 -12.53
N ASP A 195 -9.08 -2.40 -12.29
CA ASP A 195 -8.97 -1.31 -13.27
C ASP A 195 -7.59 -0.66 -13.06
N ALA A 196 -6.66 -0.98 -13.93
CA ALA A 196 -5.29 -0.47 -13.90
C ALA A 196 -5.12 0.63 -14.94
N GLU A 197 -4.56 1.76 -14.51
CA GLU A 197 -4.13 2.86 -15.35
C GLU A 197 -2.61 3.02 -15.22
N LEU A 198 -1.90 3.03 -16.35
CA LEU A 198 -0.47 3.25 -16.39
C LEU A 198 -0.17 4.52 -17.19
N VAL A 199 0.67 5.38 -16.63
CA VAL A 199 1.18 6.58 -17.30
C VAL A 199 2.69 6.54 -17.39
N ARG A 200 3.24 6.97 -18.54
CA ARG A 200 4.68 7.13 -18.77
C ARG A 200 4.97 8.64 -18.81
N LEU A 201 5.89 9.11 -17.96
CA LEU A 201 6.24 10.53 -17.91
C LEU A 201 7.25 10.89 -19.01
N GLY A 202 6.94 11.93 -19.77
CA GLY A 202 7.76 12.38 -20.89
C GLY A 202 7.75 11.43 -22.09
N ASP A 203 8.50 11.78 -23.10
CA ASP A 203 8.59 11.11 -24.38
C ASP A 203 9.90 10.34 -24.54
N GLY A 204 10.07 9.67 -25.71
CA GLY A 204 11.33 9.02 -26.08
C GLY A 204 11.56 7.69 -25.37
N TRP A 205 10.51 6.92 -25.13
CA TRP A 205 10.59 5.53 -24.66
C TRP A 205 10.82 4.59 -25.84
N ASP A 206 11.85 3.72 -25.75
CA ASP A 206 12.19 2.80 -26.85
C ASP A 206 11.21 1.62 -26.94
N PHE A 207 10.53 1.28 -25.86
CA PHE A 207 9.44 0.29 -25.88
C PHE A 207 8.08 0.96 -26.13
N THR A 208 7.22 0.26 -26.87
CA THR A 208 5.95 0.79 -27.36
C THR A 208 4.85 0.83 -26.26
N ALA A 209 3.69 1.38 -26.60
CA ALA A 209 2.49 1.28 -25.77
C ALA A 209 1.97 -0.16 -25.71
N GLU A 210 2.11 -0.91 -26.80
CA GLU A 210 1.77 -2.34 -26.91
C GLU A 210 2.65 -3.18 -25.99
N ASP A 211 3.97 -2.96 -25.99
CA ASP A 211 4.90 -3.64 -25.07
C ASP A 211 4.53 -3.36 -23.61
N THR A 212 4.23 -2.11 -23.29
CA THR A 212 3.80 -1.70 -21.94
C THR A 212 2.48 -2.37 -21.58
N THR A 213 1.54 -2.47 -22.51
CA THR A 213 0.25 -3.13 -22.28
C THR A 213 0.43 -4.62 -22.07
N ALA A 214 1.26 -5.28 -22.87
CA ALA A 214 1.58 -6.71 -22.72
C ALA A 214 2.24 -6.98 -21.37
N TRP A 215 3.23 -6.17 -21.01
CA TRP A 215 3.87 -6.23 -19.67
C TRP A 215 2.85 -6.09 -18.55
N LEU A 216 1.96 -5.10 -18.62
CA LEU A 216 0.96 -4.85 -17.58
C LEU A 216 -0.03 -6.02 -17.45
N ARG A 217 -0.48 -6.59 -18.58
CA ARG A 217 -1.37 -7.78 -18.59
C ARG A 217 -0.70 -8.98 -17.94
N THR A 218 0.55 -9.28 -18.30
CA THR A 218 1.32 -10.38 -17.75
C THR A 218 1.53 -10.20 -16.23
N ALA A 219 1.86 -9.00 -15.78
CA ALA A 219 2.04 -8.70 -14.37
C ALA A 219 0.72 -8.84 -13.56
N ILE A 220 -0.40 -8.34 -14.11
CA ILE A 220 -1.72 -8.50 -13.48
C ILE A 220 -2.11 -9.98 -13.41
N GLU A 221 -1.96 -10.73 -14.48
CA GLU A 221 -2.26 -12.18 -14.52
C GLU A 221 -1.44 -12.91 -13.45
N GLY A 222 -0.11 -12.75 -13.47
CA GLY A 222 0.77 -13.45 -12.54
C GLY A 222 0.46 -13.17 -11.07
N VAL A 223 0.31 -11.90 -10.70
CA VAL A 223 -0.06 -11.49 -9.33
C VAL A 223 -1.43 -12.06 -8.93
N SER A 224 -2.35 -12.19 -9.89
CA SER A 224 -3.70 -12.70 -9.64
C SER A 224 -3.73 -14.21 -9.33
N THR A 225 -2.71 -14.98 -9.75
CA THR A 225 -2.66 -16.43 -9.49
C THR A 225 -2.67 -16.76 -7.99
N VAL A 226 -2.10 -15.90 -7.15
CA VAL A 226 -2.01 -16.12 -5.69
C VAL A 226 -3.38 -16.11 -5.01
N GLN A 227 -4.23 -15.12 -5.32
CA GLN A 227 -5.52 -14.95 -4.66
C GLN A 227 -6.72 -15.25 -5.57
N GLY A 228 -6.50 -15.76 -6.79
CA GLY A 228 -7.54 -16.01 -7.80
C GLY A 228 -8.11 -14.73 -8.42
N ARG A 229 -7.61 -13.57 -8.03
CA ARG A 229 -7.93 -12.24 -8.57
C ARG A 229 -6.83 -11.26 -8.17
N PHE A 230 -6.78 -10.12 -8.84
CA PHE A 230 -5.84 -9.07 -8.44
C PHE A 230 -6.19 -8.51 -7.04
N PRO A 231 -5.20 -8.22 -6.18
CA PRO A 231 -5.45 -7.86 -4.77
C PRO A 231 -6.22 -6.57 -4.53
N VAL A 232 -6.20 -5.63 -5.48
CA VAL A 232 -6.87 -4.33 -5.40
C VAL A 232 -7.76 -4.10 -6.63
N SER A 233 -8.79 -3.26 -6.49
CA SER A 233 -9.74 -2.97 -7.58
C SER A 233 -9.31 -1.80 -8.46
N ASN A 234 -8.51 -0.87 -7.93
CA ASN A 234 -7.99 0.28 -8.67
C ASN A 234 -6.48 0.37 -8.48
N LEU A 235 -5.75 0.53 -9.58
CA LEU A 235 -4.29 0.61 -9.58
C LEU A 235 -3.82 1.71 -10.52
N LEU A 236 -3.05 2.65 -9.99
CA LEU A 236 -2.26 3.57 -10.81
C LEU A 236 -0.81 3.10 -10.85
N ILE A 237 -0.24 2.97 -12.05
CA ILE A 237 1.19 2.77 -12.24
C ILE A 237 1.78 4.01 -12.93
N VAL A 238 2.91 4.48 -12.42
CA VAL A 238 3.63 5.61 -13.02
C VAL A 238 5.05 5.18 -13.37
N PHE A 239 5.40 5.27 -14.64
CA PHE A 239 6.77 5.13 -15.11
C PHE A 239 7.44 6.48 -15.14
N ALA A 240 8.44 6.65 -14.29
CA ALA A 240 9.36 7.78 -14.32
C ALA A 240 10.66 7.31 -15.02
N PRO A 241 11.18 8.06 -16.01
CA PRO A 241 12.38 7.65 -16.70
C PRO A 241 13.60 7.70 -15.79
N GLY A 242 14.49 6.74 -15.97
CA GLY A 242 15.79 6.63 -15.33
C GLY A 242 16.86 6.17 -16.28
N ASP A 243 18.10 6.21 -15.80
CA ASP A 243 19.26 5.66 -16.49
C ASP A 243 19.35 4.16 -16.18
N GLY A 244 19.64 3.34 -17.16
CA GLY A 244 19.78 1.89 -16.96
C GLY A 244 18.85 1.09 -17.85
N SER A 245 18.65 -0.20 -17.52
CA SER A 245 17.83 -1.12 -18.30
C SER A 245 16.74 -1.75 -17.40
N GLY A 246 15.54 -1.93 -17.96
CA GLY A 246 14.38 -2.48 -17.27
C GLY A 246 13.87 -1.58 -16.16
N VAL A 247 13.26 -2.17 -15.13
CA VAL A 247 12.76 -1.47 -13.94
C VAL A 247 13.84 -1.49 -12.86
N GLY A 248 14.46 -0.33 -12.59
CA GLY A 248 15.56 -0.23 -11.63
C GLY A 248 15.12 0.00 -10.17
N PHE A 249 13.93 0.56 -9.97
CA PHE A 249 13.37 0.86 -8.64
C PHE A 249 11.85 0.89 -8.69
N GLY A 250 11.19 0.48 -7.60
CA GLY A 250 9.76 0.56 -7.42
C GLY A 250 9.36 1.02 -6.03
N MET A 251 8.12 1.46 -5.90
CA MET A 251 7.54 1.88 -4.62
C MET A 251 6.02 1.82 -4.65
N VAL A 252 5.42 1.08 -3.73
CA VAL A 252 3.95 1.03 -3.53
C VAL A 252 3.49 2.11 -2.56
N ARG A 253 2.35 2.75 -2.88
CA ARG A 253 1.62 3.69 -2.03
C ARG A 253 0.15 3.31 -1.97
N ARG A 254 -0.50 3.57 -0.80
CA ARG A 254 -1.89 3.13 -0.53
C ARG A 254 -2.74 4.23 0.09
N GLY A 255 -2.69 5.42 -0.51
CA GLY A 255 -3.43 6.60 -0.05
C GLY A 255 -4.80 6.74 -0.72
N GLY A 256 -5.80 6.02 -0.25
CA GLY A 256 -7.17 6.05 -0.78
C GLY A 256 -7.44 5.14 -1.97
N GLY A 257 -6.39 4.64 -2.59
CA GLY A 257 -6.27 3.67 -3.66
C GLY A 257 -4.84 3.18 -3.68
N CYS A 258 -4.49 2.29 -4.60
CA CYS A 258 -3.13 1.79 -4.77
C CYS A 258 -2.42 2.46 -5.94
N SER A 259 -1.22 2.95 -5.71
CA SER A 259 -0.34 3.45 -6.75
C SER A 259 1.06 2.88 -6.62
N VAL A 260 1.69 2.60 -7.75
CA VAL A 260 3.07 2.11 -7.82
C VAL A 260 3.85 3.04 -8.74
N GLY A 261 4.93 3.61 -8.21
CA GLY A 261 5.88 4.37 -9.00
C GLY A 261 7.07 3.49 -9.35
N PHE A 262 7.43 3.42 -10.62
CA PHE A 262 8.61 2.74 -11.10
C PHE A 262 9.59 3.73 -11.75
N ILE A 263 10.88 3.58 -11.47
CA ILE A 263 11.95 4.18 -12.24
C ILE A 263 12.36 3.16 -13.30
N VAL A 264 12.14 3.51 -14.56
CA VAL A 264 12.33 2.61 -15.71
C VAL A 264 13.35 3.17 -16.66
N GLY A 265 14.29 2.35 -17.10
CA GLY A 265 15.24 2.74 -18.13
C GLY A 265 14.50 3.14 -19.41
N ARG A 266 14.62 4.40 -19.83
CA ARG A 266 13.93 4.93 -21.01
C ARG A 266 14.26 4.15 -22.29
N HIS A 267 15.52 3.72 -22.39
CA HIS A 267 16.07 2.99 -23.53
C HIS A 267 16.11 1.47 -23.33
N SER A 268 15.18 0.95 -22.53
CA SER A 268 15.05 -0.49 -22.31
C SER A 268 14.39 -1.18 -23.49
N SER A 269 14.79 -2.44 -23.75
CA SER A 269 14.01 -3.32 -24.59
C SER A 269 12.73 -3.79 -23.88
N ALA A 270 11.75 -4.26 -24.63
CA ALA A 270 10.55 -4.89 -24.07
C ALA A 270 10.90 -6.12 -23.18
N ASP A 271 11.91 -6.90 -23.56
CA ASP A 271 12.40 -8.03 -22.77
C ASP A 271 12.99 -7.59 -21.45
N ALA A 272 13.84 -6.55 -21.44
CA ALA A 272 14.41 -6.01 -20.19
C ALA A 272 13.33 -5.49 -19.25
N LEU A 273 12.24 -4.93 -19.79
CA LEU A 273 11.07 -4.52 -18.98
C LEU A 273 10.37 -5.75 -18.38
N ARG A 274 10.15 -6.79 -19.20
CA ARG A 274 9.45 -8.02 -18.82
C ARG A 274 10.22 -8.82 -17.76
N GLU A 275 11.54 -8.89 -17.88
CA GLU A 275 12.43 -9.69 -17.03
C GLU A 275 12.80 -8.99 -15.72
N SER A 276 12.38 -7.73 -15.53
CA SER A 276 12.70 -6.97 -14.32
C SER A 276 12.00 -7.54 -13.08
N TRP A 277 12.79 -8.07 -12.16
CA TRP A 277 12.30 -8.63 -10.90
C TRP A 277 11.58 -7.60 -10.02
N VAL A 278 11.93 -6.30 -10.13
CA VAL A 278 11.34 -5.20 -9.34
C VAL A 278 9.84 -5.12 -9.55
N THR A 279 9.35 -5.37 -10.76
CA THR A 279 7.91 -5.43 -11.07
C THR A 279 7.19 -6.43 -10.18
N TRP A 280 7.70 -7.65 -10.14
CA TRP A 280 7.11 -8.77 -9.41
C TRP A 280 7.18 -8.55 -7.91
N HIS A 281 8.27 -7.98 -7.41
CA HIS A 281 8.45 -7.62 -6.00
C HIS A 281 7.43 -6.58 -5.56
N GLU A 282 7.35 -5.44 -6.24
CA GLU A 282 6.47 -4.35 -5.86
C GLU A 282 4.99 -4.72 -5.96
N LEU A 283 4.58 -5.42 -7.02
CA LEU A 283 3.20 -5.85 -7.15
C LEU A 283 2.84 -6.97 -6.16
N SER A 284 3.81 -7.78 -5.73
CA SER A 284 3.59 -8.80 -4.68
C SER A 284 3.31 -8.19 -3.31
N HIS A 285 3.77 -6.98 -3.03
CA HIS A 285 3.37 -6.26 -1.83
C HIS A 285 1.85 -6.07 -1.73
N LEU A 286 1.13 -6.04 -2.85
CA LEU A 286 -0.32 -5.90 -2.86
C LEU A 286 -1.06 -7.13 -2.30
N GLN A 287 -0.39 -8.28 -2.24
CA GLN A 287 -0.94 -9.51 -1.64
C GLN A 287 -1.22 -9.38 -0.14
N LEU A 288 -0.57 -8.43 0.53
CA LEU A 288 -0.63 -8.24 1.98
C LEU A 288 -1.23 -6.88 2.35
N PRO A 289 -1.82 -6.74 3.54
CA PRO A 289 -2.08 -5.42 4.10
C PRO A 289 -0.76 -4.71 4.40
N PRO A 290 -0.74 -3.36 4.47
CA PRO A 290 0.46 -2.64 4.93
C PRO A 290 0.81 -3.04 6.36
N MET A 291 2.10 -3.22 6.63
CA MET A 291 2.60 -3.70 7.93
C MET A 291 3.43 -2.64 8.66
N VAL A 292 3.55 -2.79 9.98
CA VAL A 292 4.46 -1.97 10.80
C VAL A 292 5.91 -2.24 10.45
N GLN A 293 6.81 -1.30 10.75
CA GLN A 293 8.21 -1.39 10.34
C GLN A 293 8.95 -2.58 10.98
N GLU A 294 8.65 -2.93 12.21
CA GLU A 294 9.25 -4.09 12.89
C GLU A 294 8.93 -5.43 12.23
N ASP A 295 7.84 -5.48 11.45
CA ASP A 295 7.40 -6.64 10.68
C ASP A 295 7.78 -6.54 9.19
N ALA A 296 8.62 -5.57 8.82
CA ALA A 296 9.10 -5.43 7.44
C ALA A 296 9.77 -6.69 6.92
N TRP A 297 10.40 -7.49 7.79
CA TRP A 297 11.00 -8.77 7.41
C TRP A 297 9.99 -9.75 6.80
N LEU A 298 8.76 -9.80 7.33
CA LEU A 298 7.69 -10.63 6.77
C LEU A 298 7.11 -10.00 5.51
N TYR A 299 6.90 -8.70 5.51
CA TYR A 299 6.33 -7.95 4.38
C TYR A 299 7.23 -7.99 3.15
N GLU A 300 8.52 -7.69 3.32
CA GLU A 300 9.52 -7.74 2.26
C GLU A 300 9.87 -9.18 1.86
N GLY A 301 9.91 -10.08 2.85
CA GLY A 301 10.21 -11.49 2.61
C GLY A 301 9.16 -12.19 1.77
N LEU A 302 7.89 -11.96 2.02
CA LEU A 302 6.79 -12.49 1.19
C LEU A 302 6.83 -11.89 -0.22
N ALA A 303 7.09 -10.59 -0.37
CA ALA A 303 7.24 -9.97 -1.68
C ALA A 303 8.42 -10.57 -2.46
N THR A 304 9.57 -10.77 -1.79
CA THR A 304 10.76 -11.38 -2.39
C THR A 304 10.55 -12.87 -2.73
N TYR A 305 9.77 -13.62 -1.94
CA TYR A 305 9.39 -14.99 -2.26
C TYR A 305 8.55 -15.04 -3.54
N TYR A 306 7.47 -14.27 -3.58
CA TYR A 306 6.58 -14.24 -4.74
C TYR A 306 7.22 -13.61 -5.97
N GLN A 307 8.19 -12.73 -5.82
CA GLN A 307 9.02 -12.23 -6.90
C GLN A 307 9.59 -13.37 -7.75
N GLU A 308 10.19 -14.40 -7.12
CA GLU A 308 10.78 -15.52 -7.84
C GLU A 308 9.72 -16.54 -8.31
N VAL A 309 8.75 -16.83 -7.43
CA VAL A 309 7.68 -17.80 -7.74
C VAL A 309 6.82 -17.34 -8.92
N LEU A 310 6.43 -16.07 -8.95
CA LEU A 310 5.56 -15.55 -10.01
C LEU A 310 6.27 -15.46 -11.36
N GLN A 311 7.56 -15.10 -11.37
CA GLN A 311 8.35 -15.12 -12.61
C GLN A 311 8.44 -16.53 -13.20
N ALA A 312 8.63 -17.55 -12.36
CA ALA A 312 8.62 -18.94 -12.82
C ALA A 312 7.24 -19.36 -13.34
N ARG A 313 6.18 -19.09 -12.58
CA ARG A 313 4.78 -19.40 -12.97
C ARG A 313 4.36 -18.74 -14.28
N MET A 314 4.90 -17.58 -14.58
CA MET A 314 4.59 -16.84 -15.81
C MET A 314 5.55 -17.13 -16.97
N GLY A 315 6.52 -18.02 -16.75
CA GLY A 315 7.52 -18.39 -17.77
C GLY A 315 8.49 -17.26 -18.12
N VAL A 316 8.62 -16.25 -17.25
CA VAL A 316 9.62 -15.18 -17.36
C VAL A 316 11.01 -15.72 -17.05
N GLN A 317 11.08 -16.65 -16.11
CA GLN A 317 12.30 -17.44 -15.83
C GLN A 317 11.94 -18.93 -15.70
N SER A 318 12.91 -19.82 -15.86
CA SER A 318 12.67 -21.24 -15.63
C SER A 318 12.55 -21.54 -14.12
N PRO A 319 11.92 -22.68 -13.73
CA PRO A 319 11.90 -23.12 -12.34
C PRO A 319 13.33 -23.25 -11.75
N GLU A 320 14.30 -23.74 -12.52
CA GLU A 320 15.70 -23.85 -12.08
C GLU A 320 16.33 -22.48 -11.80
N GLN A 321 16.01 -21.48 -12.65
CA GLN A 321 16.49 -20.10 -12.45
C GLN A 321 15.88 -19.50 -11.17
N ALA A 322 14.58 -19.70 -10.94
CA ALA A 322 13.89 -19.23 -9.73
C ALA A 322 14.48 -19.88 -8.46
N TRP A 323 14.70 -21.19 -8.48
CA TRP A 323 15.34 -21.89 -7.35
C TRP A 323 16.81 -21.48 -7.15
N ALA A 324 17.54 -21.19 -8.24
CA ALA A 324 18.89 -20.62 -8.15
C ALA A 324 18.87 -19.25 -7.46
N ALA A 325 17.93 -18.37 -7.87
CA ALA A 325 17.77 -17.03 -7.31
C ALA A 325 17.45 -17.07 -5.81
N LEU A 326 16.50 -17.92 -5.38
CA LEU A 326 16.17 -18.16 -3.97
C LEU A 326 17.39 -18.63 -3.17
N ARG A 327 18.09 -19.67 -3.66
CA ARG A 327 19.28 -20.22 -3.01
C ARG A 327 20.39 -19.19 -2.85
N ASP A 328 20.68 -18.44 -3.91
CA ASP A 328 21.72 -17.40 -3.89
C ASP A 328 21.30 -16.20 -3.02
N GLY A 329 20.01 -15.89 -2.97
CA GLY A 329 19.44 -14.93 -2.05
C GLY A 329 19.64 -15.32 -0.59
N PHE A 330 19.37 -16.56 -0.20
CA PHE A 330 19.63 -17.05 1.15
C PHE A 330 21.12 -16.96 1.50
N ARG A 331 22.01 -17.26 0.56
CA ARG A 331 23.47 -17.08 0.76
C ARG A 331 23.85 -15.61 0.95
N ARG A 332 23.22 -14.67 0.25
CA ARG A 332 23.43 -13.23 0.46
C ARG A 332 22.91 -12.79 1.83
N GLY A 333 21.71 -13.22 2.21
CA GLY A 333 21.13 -12.93 3.53
C GLY A 333 22.00 -13.44 4.68
N ALA A 334 22.53 -14.65 4.56
CA ALA A 334 23.41 -15.28 5.57
C ALA A 334 24.78 -14.59 5.72
N ARG A 335 25.21 -13.76 4.78
CA ARG A 335 26.44 -12.95 4.91
C ARG A 335 26.23 -11.66 5.71
N GLY A 336 24.96 -11.31 6.01
CA GLY A 336 24.62 -10.16 6.83
C GLY A 336 25.16 -10.29 8.26
N ARG A 337 25.30 -9.16 8.94
CA ARG A 337 25.72 -9.17 10.35
C ARG A 337 24.56 -9.66 11.22
N GLU A 338 24.80 -10.64 12.06
CA GLU A 338 23.85 -11.25 12.99
C GLU A 338 24.03 -10.64 14.39
N ARG A 339 23.45 -9.46 14.63
CA ARG A 339 23.59 -8.76 15.91
C ARG A 339 22.34 -8.81 16.78
N ASP A 340 21.20 -8.63 16.14
CA ASP A 340 19.92 -8.46 16.81
C ASP A 340 18.89 -9.48 16.29
N ALA A 341 17.80 -9.65 17.03
CA ALA A 341 16.66 -10.42 16.57
C ALA A 341 16.09 -9.83 15.26
N LEU A 342 15.56 -10.67 14.38
CA LEU A 342 15.12 -10.28 13.04
C LEU A 342 14.10 -9.12 13.04
N ALA A 343 13.16 -9.11 14.01
CA ALA A 343 12.20 -8.02 14.15
C ALA A 343 12.89 -6.68 14.50
N VAL A 344 13.91 -6.69 15.37
CA VAL A 344 14.68 -5.51 15.74
C VAL A 344 15.51 -5.01 14.55
N GLU A 345 16.11 -5.92 13.78
CA GLU A 345 16.84 -5.54 12.58
C GLU A 345 15.92 -4.97 11.51
N ALA A 346 14.72 -5.52 11.33
CA ALA A 346 13.73 -5.01 10.39
C ALA A 346 13.28 -3.58 10.76
N GLU A 347 13.05 -3.31 12.04
CA GLU A 347 12.74 -1.96 12.53
C GLU A 347 13.84 -0.95 12.17
N ASN A 348 15.09 -1.36 12.26
CA ASN A 348 16.26 -0.51 12.08
C ASN A 348 16.93 -0.61 10.69
N MET A 349 16.40 -1.42 9.76
CA MET A 349 17.10 -1.77 8.52
C MET A 349 17.49 -0.56 7.65
N HIS A 350 16.70 0.51 7.67
CA HIS A 350 17.03 1.73 6.92
C HIS A 350 18.24 2.50 7.50
N ARG A 351 18.51 2.32 8.78
CA ARG A 351 19.65 2.93 9.48
C ARG A 351 20.88 2.04 9.43
N THR A 352 20.69 0.73 9.49
CA THR A 352 21.75 -0.27 9.55
C THR A 352 22.13 -0.86 8.20
N TYR A 353 21.32 -0.58 7.16
CA TYR A 353 21.45 -1.16 5.82
C TYR A 353 21.33 -2.68 5.79
N ALA A 354 20.63 -3.28 6.75
CA ALA A 354 20.46 -4.73 6.89
C ALA A 354 19.45 -5.35 5.88
N TYR A 355 19.21 -4.71 4.75
CA TYR A 355 18.19 -5.12 3.76
C TYR A 355 18.34 -6.58 3.33
N GLN A 356 19.53 -7.01 2.95
CA GLN A 356 19.75 -8.38 2.44
C GLN A 356 19.37 -9.44 3.49
N ARG A 357 19.74 -9.22 4.75
CA ARG A 357 19.39 -10.15 5.82
C ARG A 357 17.87 -10.14 6.09
N VAL A 358 17.27 -8.97 6.21
CA VAL A 358 15.84 -8.82 6.53
C VAL A 358 14.97 -9.45 5.43
N TYR A 359 15.23 -9.14 4.16
CA TYR A 359 14.48 -9.64 3.02
C TYR A 359 14.62 -11.16 2.88
N TRP A 360 15.84 -11.67 2.90
CA TRP A 360 16.07 -13.09 2.64
C TRP A 360 15.75 -14.00 3.85
N ALA A 361 15.83 -13.50 5.07
CA ALA A 361 15.31 -14.24 6.23
C ALA A 361 13.77 -14.34 6.17
N GLY A 362 13.10 -13.26 5.80
CA GLY A 362 11.66 -13.29 5.55
C GLY A 362 11.25 -14.18 4.36
N THR A 363 12.08 -14.23 3.32
CA THR A 363 11.87 -15.16 2.18
C THR A 363 12.02 -16.61 2.64
N ALA A 364 12.97 -16.91 3.53
CA ALA A 364 13.12 -18.25 4.11
C ALA A 364 11.89 -18.63 4.95
N PHE A 365 11.33 -17.70 5.72
CA PHE A 365 10.06 -17.90 6.40
C PHE A 365 8.94 -18.25 5.41
N ALA A 366 8.79 -17.49 4.32
CA ALA A 366 7.75 -17.70 3.32
C ALA A 366 7.87 -19.09 2.66
N LEU A 367 9.09 -19.50 2.31
CA LEU A 367 9.34 -20.84 1.75
C LEU A 367 9.01 -21.94 2.74
N GLU A 368 9.49 -21.83 3.99
CA GLU A 368 9.22 -22.84 5.04
C GLU A 368 7.72 -22.94 5.34
N ALA A 369 7.02 -21.80 5.40
CA ALA A 369 5.58 -21.73 5.59
C ALA A 369 4.83 -22.41 4.44
N ASP A 370 5.18 -22.12 3.18
CA ASP A 370 4.49 -22.70 2.01
C ASP A 370 4.74 -24.22 1.94
N VAL A 371 5.95 -24.69 2.21
CA VAL A 371 6.27 -26.12 2.28
C VAL A 371 5.48 -26.80 3.39
N ALA A 372 5.43 -26.22 4.58
CA ALA A 372 4.68 -26.80 5.71
C ALA A 372 3.18 -26.86 5.45
N LEU A 373 2.62 -25.87 4.76
CA LEU A 373 1.21 -25.87 4.35
C LEU A 373 0.94 -26.88 3.25
N ARG A 374 1.82 -27.02 2.25
CA ARG A 374 1.68 -28.01 1.17
C ARG A 374 1.76 -29.45 1.67
N GLN A 375 2.60 -29.74 2.65
CA GLN A 375 2.64 -31.04 3.32
C GLN A 375 1.34 -31.37 4.07
N ARG A 376 0.49 -30.38 4.34
CA ARG A 376 -0.86 -30.52 4.94
C ARG A 376 -2.00 -30.39 3.93
N GLY A 377 -1.70 -30.48 2.62
CA GLY A 377 -2.70 -30.42 1.55
C GLY A 377 -3.23 -29.00 1.25
N SER A 378 -2.52 -27.94 1.67
CA SER A 378 -2.88 -26.56 1.37
C SER A 378 -1.68 -25.80 0.75
N SER A 379 -1.67 -24.48 0.78
CA SER A 379 -0.56 -23.64 0.31
C SER A 379 -0.59 -22.24 0.92
N LEU A 380 0.50 -21.52 0.79
CA LEU A 380 0.55 -20.11 1.18
C LEU A 380 -0.40 -19.27 0.32
N ASP A 381 -0.56 -19.60 -0.96
CA ASP A 381 -1.55 -18.97 -1.85
C ASP A 381 -2.98 -19.10 -1.29
N GLU A 382 -3.34 -20.29 -0.86
CA GLU A 382 -4.67 -20.56 -0.29
C GLU A 382 -4.88 -19.79 1.01
N ALA A 383 -3.88 -19.78 1.89
CA ALA A 383 -3.91 -18.99 3.12
C ALA A 383 -4.15 -17.51 2.84
N LEU A 384 -3.37 -16.93 1.92
CA LEU A 384 -3.50 -15.52 1.52
C LEU A 384 -4.85 -15.24 0.86
N ARG A 385 -5.33 -16.13 -0.02
CA ARG A 385 -6.63 -15.99 -0.68
C ARG A 385 -7.78 -15.92 0.32
N ARG A 386 -7.79 -16.81 1.33
CA ARG A 386 -8.81 -16.83 2.40
C ARG A 386 -8.71 -15.59 3.28
N GLY A 387 -7.50 -15.26 3.74
CA GLY A 387 -7.26 -14.11 4.60
C GLY A 387 -7.57 -12.78 3.95
N ALA A 388 -7.32 -12.63 2.64
CA ALA A 388 -7.51 -11.39 1.90
C ALA A 388 -8.93 -10.81 1.98
N ARG A 389 -9.94 -11.65 2.18
CA ARG A 389 -11.33 -11.20 2.38
C ARG A 389 -11.48 -10.28 3.59
N THR A 390 -10.61 -10.40 4.59
CA THR A 390 -10.66 -9.61 5.84
C THR A 390 -9.97 -8.26 5.73
N TRP A 391 -8.86 -8.15 4.97
CA TRP A 391 -8.09 -6.89 4.91
C TRP A 391 -8.31 -6.06 3.65
N ARG A 392 -8.96 -6.61 2.60
CA ARG A 392 -9.24 -5.85 1.38
C ARG A 392 -10.01 -4.58 1.69
N GLY A 393 -9.48 -3.44 1.23
CA GLY A 393 -10.11 -2.14 1.45
C GLY A 393 -10.01 -1.60 2.88
N GLY A 394 -9.46 -2.36 3.83
CA GLY A 394 -9.34 -1.92 5.21
C GLY A 394 -8.22 -0.87 5.41
N PRO A 395 -8.46 0.16 6.23
CA PRO A 395 -7.53 1.27 6.40
C PRO A 395 -6.34 0.99 7.32
N GLY A 396 -6.29 -0.19 7.97
CA GLY A 396 -5.33 -0.47 9.05
C GLY A 396 -3.90 -0.76 8.57
N VAL A 397 -2.90 -0.47 9.43
CA VAL A 397 -1.56 -1.07 9.40
C VAL A 397 -1.61 -2.30 10.28
N TRP A 398 -1.05 -3.39 9.82
CA TRP A 398 -1.14 -4.68 10.49
C TRP A 398 0.18 -5.04 11.17
N ARG A 399 0.08 -5.88 12.20
CA ARG A 399 1.21 -6.59 12.79
C ARG A 399 1.23 -8.03 12.30
N SER A 400 2.43 -8.60 12.25
CA SER A 400 2.62 -9.99 11.80
C SER A 400 1.83 -10.99 12.64
N GLU A 401 1.69 -10.75 13.95
CA GLU A 401 0.87 -11.57 14.87
C GLU A 401 -0.58 -11.65 14.39
N ARG A 402 -1.16 -10.50 14.10
CA ARG A 402 -2.56 -10.43 13.63
C ARG A 402 -2.72 -11.12 12.28
N LEU A 403 -1.75 -10.93 11.38
CA LEU A 403 -1.79 -11.52 10.04
C LEU A 403 -1.70 -13.05 10.13
N THR A 404 -0.68 -13.58 10.80
CA THR A 404 -0.47 -15.03 10.89
C THR A 404 -1.59 -15.72 11.67
N ALA A 405 -2.09 -15.12 12.76
CA ALA A 405 -3.25 -15.62 13.49
C ALA A 405 -4.52 -15.65 12.63
N LEU A 406 -4.72 -14.68 11.73
CA LEU A 406 -5.84 -14.71 10.78
C LEU A 406 -5.68 -15.83 9.76
N LEU A 407 -4.49 -15.98 9.19
CA LEU A 407 -4.20 -17.00 8.19
C LEU A 407 -4.33 -18.42 8.77
N ASP A 408 -3.87 -18.62 10.00
CA ASP A 408 -3.94 -19.88 10.71
C ASP A 408 -5.38 -20.35 11.02
N ARG A 409 -6.36 -19.43 11.09
CA ARG A 409 -7.79 -19.81 11.28
C ARG A 409 -8.35 -20.71 10.17
N SER A 410 -7.66 -20.80 9.06
CA SER A 410 -8.06 -21.62 7.92
C SER A 410 -7.58 -23.06 8.01
N PHE A 411 -6.87 -23.45 9.08
CA PHE A 411 -6.24 -24.75 9.26
C PHE A 411 -6.59 -25.34 10.64
N ASP A 412 -6.62 -26.67 10.72
CA ASP A 412 -6.93 -27.40 11.95
C ASP A 412 -5.88 -27.18 13.06
N ALA A 413 -4.64 -26.88 12.67
CA ALA A 413 -3.58 -26.54 13.60
C ALA A 413 -2.75 -25.35 13.05
N PRO A 414 -2.33 -24.42 13.91
CA PRO A 414 -1.56 -23.26 13.49
C PRO A 414 -0.19 -23.66 12.94
N VAL A 415 0.21 -23.00 11.85
CA VAL A 415 1.52 -23.18 11.19
C VAL A 415 2.29 -21.86 11.21
N LEU A 416 1.62 -20.79 10.76
CA LEU A 416 2.25 -19.51 10.48
C LEU A 416 2.61 -18.74 11.75
N GLY A 417 1.74 -18.75 12.76
CA GLY A 417 1.97 -18.07 14.04
C GLY A 417 3.21 -18.59 14.78
N PRO A 418 3.31 -19.91 15.09
CA PRO A 418 4.50 -20.49 15.74
C PRO A 418 5.78 -20.27 14.95
N LEU A 419 5.72 -20.38 13.61
CA LEU A 419 6.85 -20.14 12.74
C LEU A 419 7.29 -18.67 12.80
N ARG A 420 6.33 -17.74 12.71
CA ARG A 420 6.56 -16.30 12.83
C ARG A 420 7.24 -15.95 14.15
N ASP A 421 6.79 -16.53 15.28
CA ASP A 421 7.38 -16.29 16.60
C ASP A 421 8.83 -16.73 16.67
N THR A 422 9.14 -17.85 16.01
CA THR A 422 10.52 -18.35 15.91
C THR A 422 11.39 -17.41 15.09
N TYR A 423 10.90 -16.98 13.92
CA TYR A 423 11.66 -16.11 13.01
C TYR A 423 11.86 -14.69 13.58
N ALA A 424 10.83 -14.07 14.15
CA ALA A 424 10.93 -12.73 14.69
C ALA A 424 12.00 -12.58 15.77
N ARG A 425 12.20 -13.62 16.59
CA ARG A 425 13.20 -13.66 17.67
C ARG A 425 14.58 -14.19 17.25
N ARG A 426 14.72 -14.69 16.03
CA ARG A 426 15.96 -15.34 15.58
C ARG A 426 17.07 -14.32 15.35
N VAL A 427 18.23 -14.55 15.94
CA VAL A 427 19.45 -13.76 15.74
C VAL A 427 20.26 -14.31 14.55
N ALA A 428 20.46 -15.62 14.47
CA ALA A 428 21.16 -16.26 13.34
C ALA A 428 20.27 -16.33 12.10
N PHE A 429 20.88 -16.30 10.89
CA PHE A 429 20.13 -16.50 9.65
C PHE A 429 19.46 -17.90 9.66
N PRO A 430 18.22 -18.03 9.12
CA PRO A 430 17.52 -19.31 9.09
C PRO A 430 18.31 -20.41 8.36
N PRO A 431 18.37 -21.66 8.87
CA PRO A 431 19.07 -22.76 8.21
C PRO A 431 18.24 -23.29 7.03
N THR A 432 18.48 -22.77 5.83
CA THR A 432 17.75 -23.14 4.61
C THR A 432 18.32 -24.35 3.88
N ALA A 433 19.54 -24.78 4.21
CA ALA A 433 20.27 -25.81 3.46
C ALA A 433 19.53 -27.17 3.46
N GLU A 434 19.09 -27.63 4.63
CA GLU A 434 18.37 -28.91 4.78
C GLU A 434 17.02 -28.87 4.02
N LEU A 435 16.27 -27.77 4.12
CA LEU A 435 15.00 -27.61 3.40
C LEU A 435 15.22 -27.69 1.89
N LEU A 436 16.22 -26.97 1.36
CA LEU A 436 16.56 -27.02 -0.05
C LEU A 436 17.01 -28.40 -0.51
N GLU A 437 17.73 -29.16 0.33
CA GLU A 437 18.12 -30.52 0.04
C GLU A 437 16.90 -31.46 -0.03
N ARG A 438 15.98 -31.37 0.91
CA ARG A 438 14.72 -32.14 0.89
C ARG A 438 13.83 -31.79 -0.30
N LEU A 439 13.88 -30.53 -0.80
CA LEU A 439 13.23 -30.09 -2.03
C LEU A 439 14.01 -30.51 -3.30
N GLY A 440 15.21 -31.10 -3.16
CA GLY A 440 16.03 -31.50 -4.30
C GLY A 440 16.67 -30.33 -5.07
N VAL A 441 16.87 -29.18 -4.42
CA VAL A 441 17.46 -27.98 -5.03
C VAL A 441 18.98 -28.00 -4.80
N GLY A 442 19.74 -28.32 -5.85
CA GLY A 442 21.20 -28.36 -5.88
C GLY A 442 21.85 -26.99 -6.14
N ARG A 443 23.17 -26.98 -6.29
CA ARG A 443 23.94 -25.78 -6.68
C ARG A 443 23.48 -25.26 -8.02
N GLY A 444 23.37 -23.93 -8.18
CA GLY A 444 22.94 -23.30 -9.42
C GLY A 444 21.49 -23.62 -9.80
N GLY A 445 20.63 -24.00 -8.85
CA GLY A 445 19.23 -24.30 -9.09
C GLY A 445 18.95 -25.67 -9.73
N ARG A 446 19.98 -26.52 -9.95
CA ARG A 446 19.78 -27.85 -10.54
C ARG A 446 18.80 -28.66 -9.71
N LEU A 447 17.74 -29.17 -10.34
CA LEU A 447 16.70 -29.96 -9.72
C LEU A 447 17.05 -31.45 -9.78
N ARG A 448 16.76 -32.18 -8.73
CA ARG A 448 16.97 -33.62 -8.61
C ARG A 448 15.80 -34.27 -7.88
N ALA A 449 15.67 -35.58 -8.01
CA ALA A 449 14.72 -36.37 -7.21
C ALA A 449 15.02 -36.20 -5.72
N ALA A 450 13.96 -35.96 -4.91
CA ALA A 450 14.06 -35.70 -3.47
C ALA A 450 12.70 -35.93 -2.79
N PRO A 451 12.67 -36.11 -1.45
CA PRO A 451 11.44 -36.37 -0.72
C PRO A 451 10.31 -35.35 -0.89
N LEU A 452 10.65 -34.09 -1.21
CA LEU A 452 9.67 -33.01 -1.40
C LEU A 452 9.68 -32.47 -2.85
N GLU A 453 10.05 -33.28 -3.84
CA GLU A 453 10.08 -32.82 -5.25
C GLU A 453 8.70 -32.39 -5.76
N SER A 454 7.63 -33.09 -5.41
CA SER A 454 6.27 -32.73 -5.79
C SER A 454 5.85 -31.38 -5.18
N VAL A 455 6.26 -31.09 -3.94
CA VAL A 455 6.04 -29.78 -3.30
C VAL A 455 6.84 -28.69 -4.01
N ARG A 456 8.12 -28.96 -4.32
CA ARG A 456 8.98 -28.05 -5.09
C ARG A 456 8.34 -27.66 -6.42
N ASP A 457 7.88 -28.64 -7.18
CA ASP A 457 7.32 -28.44 -8.52
C ASP A 457 5.97 -27.69 -8.42
N ALA A 458 5.14 -28.03 -7.43
CA ALA A 458 3.89 -27.32 -7.17
C ALA A 458 4.05 -25.88 -6.71
N ILE A 459 5.17 -25.47 -6.12
CA ILE A 459 5.46 -24.06 -5.78
C ILE A 459 5.62 -23.23 -7.05
N MET A 460 6.33 -23.74 -8.05
CA MET A 460 6.67 -23.02 -9.28
C MET A 460 5.65 -23.21 -10.42
N SER A 461 4.66 -24.10 -10.24
CA SER A 461 3.57 -24.29 -11.20
C SER A 461 2.40 -23.33 -10.95
N ARG A 462 1.60 -23.08 -12.00
CA ARG A 462 0.34 -22.29 -11.93
C ARG A 462 -0.76 -23.05 -11.17
#